data_ce2b083fd1abcbec7d017e22912e0560
#
_entry.id   ce2b083fd1abcbec7d017e22912e0560
#
_cell.length_a   1.000
_cell.length_b   1.000
_cell.length_c   1.000
_cell.angle_alpha   90.00
_cell.angle_beta   90.00
_cell.angle_gamma   90.00
#
_symmetry.space_group_name_H-M   'P 1'
#
loop_
_entity.id
_entity.type
_entity.pdbx_description
1 polymer ?
#
loop_
_entity_poly.entity_id
_entity_poly.type
_entity_poly.pdbx_seq_one_letter_code
_entity_poly.pdbx_strand_id
1 'polypeptide(L)'
;QRLLGKDIALGTAIVDMYVKCGLLEKAQKVFNELAIQNAVAWNALMAGYAQLGHPKRVWGLFRIMVSEGVVADVVTFLVLLSACSHAGLVKEGDLIFHYMDEVYDLNPTLEHYTCMVDTFSRAGHFDKALTIIEEVPSSDRLSLWSALLGACCRTINVELARWAFEQSVLLNAKGAALYIYMANVYVAAGMREEAENIEAWRLKNNAWEDEGFVSRVMSLVDYG
;
A
#
# COMPACT_ATOMS: atom_id res chain seq x y z
N GLN A 1 -15.87 27.92 -15.02
CA GLN A 1 -16.77 26.75 -15.01
C GLN A 1 -16.94 26.05 -16.38
N ARG A 2 -16.93 26.77 -17.50
CA ARG A 2 -17.13 26.19 -18.87
C ARG A 2 -15.92 25.47 -19.48
N LEU A 3 -14.69 25.62 -18.94
CA LEU A 3 -13.47 25.00 -19.47
C LEU A 3 -13.23 23.58 -18.95
N LEU A 4 -13.64 23.28 -17.72
CA LEU A 4 -13.48 21.94 -17.11
C LEU A 4 -14.29 20.84 -17.80
N GLY A 5 -15.42 21.16 -18.43
CA GLY A 5 -16.26 20.19 -19.14
C GLY A 5 -15.74 19.77 -20.53
N LYS A 6 -14.71 20.43 -21.08
CA LYS A 6 -14.18 20.14 -22.43
C LYS A 6 -12.84 19.38 -22.40
N ASP A 7 -12.08 19.48 -21.30
CA ASP A 7 -10.78 18.81 -21.15
C ASP A 7 -10.86 17.79 -20.00
N ILE A 8 -11.11 16.55 -20.37
CA ILE A 8 -11.25 15.42 -19.45
C ILE A 8 -9.95 15.22 -18.66
N ALA A 9 -8.80 15.39 -19.32
CA ALA A 9 -7.50 15.19 -18.71
C ALA A 9 -7.23 16.25 -17.63
N LEU A 10 -7.52 17.52 -17.92
CA LEU A 10 -7.40 18.60 -16.94
C LEU A 10 -8.35 18.41 -15.75
N GLY A 11 -9.61 18.06 -16.03
CA GLY A 11 -10.59 17.81 -14.96
C GLY A 11 -10.19 16.67 -14.05
N THR A 12 -9.73 15.55 -14.62
CA THR A 12 -9.21 14.39 -13.86
C THR A 12 -7.97 14.77 -13.04
N ALA A 13 -7.05 15.55 -13.60
CA ALA A 13 -5.87 16.03 -12.87
C ALA A 13 -6.24 16.94 -11.68
N ILE A 14 -7.29 17.74 -11.80
CA ILE A 14 -7.79 18.57 -10.69
C ILE A 14 -8.42 17.72 -9.60
N VAL A 15 -9.17 16.66 -9.95
CA VAL A 15 -9.69 15.69 -8.98
C VAL A 15 -8.54 15.07 -8.21
N ASP A 16 -7.52 14.54 -8.89
CA ASP A 16 -6.33 13.93 -8.29
C ASP A 16 -5.57 14.91 -7.38
N MET A 17 -5.41 16.16 -7.82
CA MET A 17 -4.79 17.22 -7.02
C MET A 17 -5.56 17.45 -5.71
N TYR A 18 -6.89 17.61 -5.76
CA TYR A 18 -7.68 17.80 -4.55
C TYR A 18 -7.64 16.59 -3.62
N VAL A 19 -7.65 15.37 -4.18
CA VAL A 19 -7.48 14.12 -3.42
C VAL A 19 -6.14 14.14 -2.68
N LYS A 20 -5.03 14.43 -3.36
CA LYS A 20 -3.69 14.50 -2.77
C LYS A 20 -3.55 15.59 -1.70
N CYS A 21 -4.35 16.65 -1.80
CA CYS A 21 -4.43 17.69 -0.77
C CYS A 21 -5.39 17.32 0.39
N GLY A 22 -6.03 16.15 0.39
CA GLY A 22 -7.01 15.74 1.40
C GLY A 22 -8.36 16.45 1.30
N LEU A 23 -8.61 17.23 0.23
CA LEU A 23 -9.80 18.04 0.05
C LEU A 23 -10.90 17.26 -0.71
N LEU A 24 -11.35 16.14 -0.14
CA LEU A 24 -12.25 15.19 -0.83
C LEU A 24 -13.60 15.80 -1.23
N GLU A 25 -14.16 16.72 -0.46
CA GLU A 25 -15.41 17.40 -0.84
C GLU A 25 -15.25 18.22 -2.12
N LYS A 26 -14.08 18.88 -2.28
CA LYS A 26 -13.75 19.63 -3.50
C LYS A 26 -13.48 18.67 -4.66
N ALA A 27 -12.76 17.57 -4.42
CA ALA A 27 -12.53 16.53 -5.40
C ALA A 27 -13.85 15.97 -5.93
N GLN A 28 -14.78 15.59 -5.04
CA GLN A 28 -16.11 15.09 -5.39
C GLN A 28 -16.93 16.11 -6.18
N LYS A 29 -16.88 17.39 -5.80
CA LYS A 29 -17.59 18.43 -6.53
C LYS A 29 -17.07 18.60 -7.95
N VAL A 30 -15.76 18.66 -8.14
CA VAL A 30 -15.14 18.71 -9.49
C VAL A 30 -15.48 17.47 -10.28
N PHE A 31 -15.36 16.28 -9.66
CA PHE A 31 -15.70 15.01 -10.28
C PHE A 31 -17.14 15.00 -10.82
N ASN A 32 -18.11 15.50 -10.05
CA ASN A 32 -19.50 15.56 -10.47
C ASN A 32 -19.76 16.57 -11.61
N GLU A 33 -18.86 17.54 -11.79
CA GLU A 33 -18.92 18.55 -12.86
C GLU A 33 -18.21 18.08 -14.15
N LEU A 34 -17.53 16.90 -14.15
CA LEU A 34 -16.89 16.35 -15.34
C LEU A 34 -17.95 15.94 -16.37
N ALA A 35 -17.72 16.28 -17.63
CA ALA A 35 -18.59 15.88 -18.73
C ALA A 35 -18.55 14.37 -18.98
N ILE A 36 -17.40 13.73 -18.71
CA ILE A 36 -17.19 12.29 -18.80
C ILE A 36 -16.38 11.86 -17.58
N GLN A 37 -16.91 10.92 -16.84
CA GLN A 37 -16.26 10.31 -15.69
C GLN A 37 -15.62 8.99 -16.13
N ASN A 38 -14.36 9.06 -16.58
CA ASN A 38 -13.60 7.89 -17.00
C ASN A 38 -13.04 7.10 -15.79
N ALA A 39 -12.51 5.88 -16.03
CA ALA A 39 -11.95 5.01 -14.99
C ALA A 39 -10.87 5.72 -14.16
N VAL A 40 -10.04 6.57 -14.77
CA VAL A 40 -8.97 7.30 -14.06
C VAL A 40 -9.54 8.28 -13.03
N ALA A 41 -10.61 9.02 -13.40
CA ALA A 41 -11.27 9.95 -12.48
C ALA A 41 -11.96 9.19 -11.31
N TRP A 42 -12.63 8.06 -11.59
CA TRP A 42 -13.22 7.19 -10.59
C TRP A 42 -12.16 6.64 -9.64
N ASN A 43 -11.07 6.09 -10.19
CA ASN A 43 -9.97 5.53 -9.41
C ASN A 43 -9.31 6.58 -8.51
N ALA A 44 -9.06 7.80 -9.03
CA ALA A 44 -8.51 8.90 -8.23
C ALA A 44 -9.40 9.26 -7.04
N LEU A 45 -10.71 9.40 -7.26
CA LEU A 45 -11.65 9.74 -6.20
C LEU A 45 -11.76 8.62 -5.16
N MET A 46 -11.88 7.36 -5.61
CA MET A 46 -11.93 6.20 -4.73
C MET A 46 -10.64 6.05 -3.91
N ALA A 47 -9.46 6.29 -4.51
CA ALA A 47 -8.18 6.25 -3.82
C ALA A 47 -8.12 7.25 -2.65
N GLY A 48 -8.65 8.46 -2.84
CA GLY A 48 -8.74 9.45 -1.77
C GLY A 48 -9.60 8.97 -0.59
N TYR A 49 -10.75 8.38 -0.86
CA TYR A 49 -11.58 7.79 0.19
C TYR A 49 -10.93 6.58 0.86
N ALA A 50 -10.18 5.77 0.11
CA ALA A 50 -9.44 4.62 0.63
C ALA A 50 -8.35 5.08 1.62
N GLN A 51 -7.56 6.09 1.26
CA GLN A 51 -6.50 6.67 2.11
C GLN A 51 -7.03 7.25 3.43
N LEU A 52 -8.22 7.83 3.42
CA LEU A 52 -8.86 8.34 4.64
C LEU A 52 -9.66 7.29 5.42
N GLY A 53 -9.56 6.01 5.06
CA GLY A 53 -10.21 4.93 5.78
C GLY A 53 -11.73 4.90 5.65
N HIS A 54 -12.26 5.27 4.49
CA HIS A 54 -13.70 5.24 4.18
C HIS A 54 -14.11 4.10 3.22
N PRO A 55 -13.91 2.80 3.57
CA PRO A 55 -14.15 1.68 2.66
C PRO A 55 -15.59 1.62 2.14
N LYS A 56 -16.58 1.97 2.97
CA LYS A 56 -18.00 2.00 2.54
C LYS A 56 -18.25 2.99 1.40
N ARG A 57 -17.53 4.11 1.40
CA ARG A 57 -17.61 5.09 0.31
C ARG A 57 -16.94 4.57 -0.96
N VAL A 58 -15.80 3.92 -0.84
CA VAL A 58 -15.09 3.29 -1.96
C VAL A 58 -15.99 2.25 -2.63
N TRP A 59 -16.63 1.36 -1.86
CA TRP A 59 -17.59 0.39 -2.39
C TRP A 59 -18.80 1.04 -3.06
N GLY A 60 -19.34 2.10 -2.47
CA GLY A 60 -20.46 2.85 -3.07
C GLY A 60 -20.07 3.44 -4.42
N LEU A 61 -18.90 4.06 -4.52
CA LEU A 61 -18.39 4.65 -5.76
C LEU A 61 -18.10 3.57 -6.81
N PHE A 62 -17.49 2.45 -6.44
CA PHE A 62 -17.25 1.33 -7.33
C PHE A 62 -18.55 0.79 -7.95
N ARG A 63 -19.58 0.60 -7.12
CA ARG A 63 -20.88 0.14 -7.62
C ARG A 63 -21.51 1.14 -8.61
N ILE A 64 -21.40 2.44 -8.34
CA ILE A 64 -21.88 3.48 -9.24
C ILE A 64 -21.07 3.45 -10.53
N MET A 65 -19.74 3.42 -10.47
CA MET A 65 -18.85 3.30 -11.64
C MET A 65 -19.28 2.17 -12.59
N VAL A 66 -19.50 0.97 -12.03
CA VAL A 66 -19.94 -0.20 -12.79
C VAL A 66 -21.34 -0.01 -13.36
N SER A 67 -22.29 0.58 -12.59
CA SER A 67 -23.65 0.85 -13.06
C SER A 67 -23.72 1.91 -14.17
N GLU A 68 -22.76 2.82 -14.21
CA GLU A 68 -22.57 3.82 -15.27
C GLU A 68 -21.88 3.22 -16.53
N GLY A 69 -21.59 1.92 -16.52
CA GLY A 69 -20.95 1.22 -17.63
C GLY A 69 -19.45 1.47 -17.77
N VAL A 70 -18.81 2.05 -16.76
CA VAL A 70 -17.35 2.25 -16.75
C VAL A 70 -16.68 0.94 -16.33
N VAL A 71 -15.82 0.41 -17.18
CA VAL A 71 -15.13 -0.87 -16.95
C VAL A 71 -14.06 -0.69 -15.86
N ALA A 72 -14.09 -1.56 -14.86
CA ALA A 72 -13.04 -1.62 -13.85
C ALA A 72 -11.74 -2.19 -14.45
N ASP A 73 -10.62 -1.61 -14.09
CA ASP A 73 -9.29 -1.97 -14.54
C ASP A 73 -8.40 -2.43 -13.34
N VAL A 74 -7.15 -2.80 -13.64
CA VAL A 74 -6.18 -3.21 -12.61
C VAL A 74 -6.00 -2.16 -11.51
N VAL A 75 -6.06 -0.86 -11.85
CA VAL A 75 -5.96 0.23 -10.88
C VAL A 75 -7.19 0.31 -9.98
N THR A 76 -8.38 0.04 -10.54
CA THR A 76 -9.62 -0.05 -9.76
C THR A 76 -9.51 -1.10 -8.66
N PHE A 77 -9.04 -2.30 -9.01
CA PHE A 77 -8.86 -3.38 -8.04
C PHE A 77 -7.77 -3.08 -7.02
N LEU A 78 -6.68 -2.42 -7.41
CA LEU A 78 -5.66 -1.97 -6.48
C LEU A 78 -6.23 -0.99 -5.44
N VAL A 79 -7.07 -0.06 -5.84
CA VAL A 79 -7.74 0.88 -4.92
C VAL A 79 -8.70 0.15 -3.97
N LEU A 80 -9.46 -0.83 -4.46
CA LEU A 80 -10.35 -1.64 -3.63
C LEU A 80 -9.58 -2.45 -2.59
N LEU A 81 -8.48 -3.11 -2.98
CA LEU A 81 -7.62 -3.86 -2.07
C LEU A 81 -6.93 -2.96 -1.05
N SER A 82 -6.46 -1.77 -1.48
CA SER A 82 -5.89 -0.77 -0.58
C SER A 82 -6.90 -0.31 0.47
N ALA A 83 -8.16 -0.09 0.08
CA ALA A 83 -9.23 0.25 1.02
C ALA A 83 -9.48 -0.88 2.04
N CYS A 84 -9.38 -2.14 1.61
CA CYS A 84 -9.50 -3.29 2.50
C CYS A 84 -8.31 -3.37 3.46
N SER A 85 -7.08 -3.17 2.99
CA SER A 85 -5.88 -3.18 3.82
C SER A 85 -5.96 -2.10 4.90
N HIS A 86 -6.29 -0.86 4.56
CA HIS A 86 -6.40 0.24 5.53
C HIS A 86 -7.51 0.03 6.55
N ALA A 87 -8.59 -0.66 6.18
CA ALA A 87 -9.75 -0.91 7.05
C ALA A 87 -9.68 -2.26 7.79
N GLY A 88 -8.67 -3.10 7.54
CA GLY A 88 -8.57 -4.44 8.11
C GLY A 88 -9.64 -5.42 7.63
N LEU A 89 -10.18 -5.20 6.42
CA LEU A 89 -11.26 -6.01 5.83
C LEU A 89 -10.67 -7.21 5.08
N VAL A 90 -10.20 -8.19 5.85
CA VAL A 90 -9.45 -9.37 5.33
C VAL A 90 -10.29 -10.21 4.38
N LYS A 91 -11.53 -10.52 4.77
CA LYS A 91 -12.42 -11.38 3.97
C LYS A 91 -12.82 -10.73 2.65
N GLU A 92 -13.11 -9.44 2.72
CA GLU A 92 -13.45 -8.64 1.55
C GLU A 92 -12.25 -8.50 0.62
N GLY A 93 -11.05 -8.29 1.16
CA GLY A 93 -9.82 -8.25 0.39
C GLY A 93 -9.56 -9.57 -0.35
N ASP A 94 -9.70 -10.71 0.34
CA ASP A 94 -9.55 -12.03 -0.24
C ASP A 94 -10.53 -12.27 -1.40
N LEU A 95 -11.80 -11.91 -1.18
CA LEU A 95 -12.84 -12.01 -2.23
C LEU A 95 -12.55 -11.12 -3.45
N ILE A 96 -12.11 -9.87 -3.22
CA ILE A 96 -11.80 -8.94 -4.32
C ILE A 96 -10.62 -9.45 -5.14
N PHE A 97 -9.60 -9.97 -4.46
CA PHE A 97 -8.40 -10.47 -5.13
C PHE A 97 -8.74 -11.60 -6.10
N HIS A 98 -9.57 -12.57 -5.66
CA HIS A 98 -10.05 -13.65 -6.53
C HIS A 98 -11.02 -13.13 -7.61
N TYR A 99 -11.90 -12.19 -7.26
CA TYR A 99 -12.86 -11.62 -8.19
C TYR A 99 -12.21 -10.87 -9.35
N MET A 100 -11.04 -10.27 -9.13
CA MET A 100 -10.24 -9.61 -10.17
C MET A 100 -9.85 -10.57 -11.29
N ASP A 101 -9.37 -11.77 -10.94
CA ASP A 101 -8.95 -12.79 -11.88
C ASP A 101 -10.16 -13.55 -12.48
N GLU A 102 -11.00 -14.13 -11.62
CA GLU A 102 -12.08 -15.04 -12.03
C GLU A 102 -13.19 -14.38 -12.84
N VAL A 103 -13.48 -13.11 -12.58
CA VAL A 103 -14.65 -12.42 -13.19
C VAL A 103 -14.24 -11.36 -14.20
N TYR A 104 -13.13 -10.65 -13.93
CA TYR A 104 -12.67 -9.59 -14.81
C TYR A 104 -11.51 -10.00 -15.72
N ASP A 105 -10.98 -11.23 -15.57
CA ASP A 105 -9.85 -11.74 -16.36
C ASP A 105 -8.63 -10.80 -16.29
N LEU A 106 -8.41 -10.22 -15.11
CA LEU A 106 -7.33 -9.27 -14.85
C LEU A 106 -6.24 -9.94 -14.00
N ASN A 107 -5.06 -10.10 -14.55
CA ASN A 107 -3.92 -10.67 -13.81
C ASN A 107 -3.46 -9.72 -12.69
N PRO A 108 -3.34 -10.21 -11.45
CA PRO A 108 -2.80 -9.41 -10.34
C PRO A 108 -1.37 -8.96 -10.61
N THR A 109 -1.08 -7.69 -10.33
CA THR A 109 0.28 -7.14 -10.36
C THR A 109 0.96 -7.27 -9.00
N LEU A 110 2.25 -6.96 -8.93
CA LEU A 110 3.02 -6.99 -7.69
C LEU A 110 2.42 -6.11 -6.59
N GLU A 111 1.81 -4.98 -6.97
CA GLU A 111 1.14 -4.08 -6.04
C GLU A 111 -0.10 -4.73 -5.40
N HIS A 112 -0.85 -5.53 -6.15
CA HIS A 112 -2.00 -6.28 -5.63
C HIS A 112 -1.55 -7.32 -4.60
N TYR A 113 -0.52 -8.10 -4.92
CA TYR A 113 0.10 -9.04 -3.97
C TYR A 113 0.62 -8.33 -2.72
N THR A 114 1.26 -7.16 -2.89
CA THR A 114 1.74 -6.35 -1.76
C THR A 114 0.59 -5.89 -0.85
N CYS A 115 -0.53 -5.45 -1.42
CA CYS A 115 -1.73 -5.12 -0.65
C CYS A 115 -2.29 -6.31 0.13
N MET A 116 -2.28 -7.51 -0.47
CA MET A 116 -2.76 -8.72 0.20
C MET A 116 -1.84 -9.14 1.33
N VAL A 117 -0.51 -9.12 1.13
CA VAL A 117 0.47 -9.38 2.19
C VAL A 117 0.28 -8.40 3.35
N ASP A 118 0.13 -7.08 3.08
CA ASP A 118 -0.12 -6.09 4.14
C ASP A 118 -1.46 -6.35 4.85
N THR A 119 -2.52 -6.67 4.10
CA THR A 119 -3.86 -6.97 4.66
C THR A 119 -3.81 -8.17 5.62
N PHE A 120 -3.26 -9.29 5.17
CA PHE A 120 -3.15 -10.49 6.00
C PHE A 120 -2.23 -10.29 7.21
N SER A 121 -1.10 -9.63 6.99
CA SER A 121 -0.11 -9.41 8.05
C SER A 121 -0.63 -8.48 9.15
N ARG A 122 -1.36 -7.42 8.79
CA ARG A 122 -2.03 -6.53 9.77
C ARG A 122 -3.06 -7.24 10.62
N ALA A 123 -3.72 -8.24 10.07
CA ALA A 123 -4.71 -9.04 10.77
C ALA A 123 -4.11 -10.22 11.55
N GLY A 124 -2.78 -10.41 11.48
CA GLY A 124 -2.07 -11.52 12.14
C GLY A 124 -2.16 -12.85 11.40
N HIS A 125 -2.68 -12.87 10.16
CA HIS A 125 -2.75 -14.06 9.31
C HIS A 125 -1.45 -14.28 8.54
N PHE A 126 -0.35 -14.44 9.26
CA PHE A 126 0.99 -14.53 8.68
C PHE A 126 1.15 -15.73 7.76
N ASP A 127 0.52 -16.86 8.05
CA ASP A 127 0.57 -18.05 7.19
C ASP A 127 0.03 -17.73 5.78
N LYS A 128 -1.09 -17.01 5.69
CA LYS A 128 -1.65 -16.58 4.40
C LYS A 128 -0.74 -15.58 3.69
N ALA A 129 -0.14 -14.64 4.42
CA ALA A 129 0.80 -13.69 3.85
C ALA A 129 2.02 -14.40 3.25
N LEU A 130 2.53 -15.43 3.91
CA LEU A 130 3.64 -16.23 3.43
C LEU A 130 3.27 -17.04 2.18
N THR A 131 2.10 -17.66 2.15
CA THR A 131 1.59 -18.35 0.96
C THR A 131 1.58 -17.42 -0.26
N ILE A 132 1.05 -16.21 -0.11
CA ILE A 132 1.05 -15.19 -1.17
C ILE A 132 2.49 -14.86 -1.65
N ILE A 133 3.43 -14.71 -0.71
CA ILE A 133 4.84 -14.42 -1.07
C ILE A 133 5.46 -15.57 -1.87
N GLU A 134 5.12 -16.81 -1.55
CA GLU A 134 5.64 -18.00 -2.24
C GLU A 134 5.08 -18.15 -3.67
N GLU A 135 3.88 -17.67 -3.94
CA GLU A 135 3.27 -17.70 -5.28
C GLU A 135 3.95 -16.74 -6.26
N VAL A 136 4.59 -15.68 -5.77
CA VAL A 136 5.26 -14.68 -6.62
C VAL A 136 6.68 -15.14 -6.96
N PRO A 137 7.17 -14.89 -8.21
CA PRO A 137 8.55 -15.21 -8.60
C PRO A 137 9.58 -14.58 -7.65
N SER A 138 10.67 -15.30 -7.39
CA SER A 138 11.69 -14.87 -6.41
C SER A 138 12.30 -13.49 -6.70
N SER A 139 12.39 -13.10 -7.99
CA SER A 139 12.88 -11.76 -8.40
C SER A 139 12.06 -10.62 -7.84
N ASP A 140 10.77 -10.84 -7.60
CA ASP A 140 9.80 -9.79 -7.27
C ASP A 140 9.41 -9.80 -5.79
N ARG A 141 9.88 -10.79 -5.03
CA ARG A 141 9.51 -10.99 -3.61
C ARG A 141 10.02 -9.91 -2.67
N LEU A 142 10.99 -9.10 -3.07
CA LEU A 142 11.61 -8.11 -2.19
C LEU A 142 10.60 -7.10 -1.62
N SER A 143 9.68 -6.60 -2.45
CA SER A 143 8.62 -5.69 -2.01
C SER A 143 7.66 -6.35 -1.02
N LEU A 144 7.35 -7.64 -1.23
CA LEU A 144 6.46 -8.41 -0.36
C LEU A 144 7.10 -8.68 1.01
N TRP A 145 8.39 -9.03 1.03
CA TRP A 145 9.15 -9.16 2.29
C TRP A 145 9.22 -7.82 3.04
N SER A 146 9.39 -6.71 2.32
CA SER A 146 9.38 -5.36 2.92
C SER A 146 8.02 -5.02 3.54
N ALA A 147 6.92 -5.39 2.87
CA ALA A 147 5.56 -5.20 3.39
C ALA A 147 5.32 -6.05 4.66
N LEU A 148 5.75 -7.31 4.64
CA LEU A 148 5.68 -8.21 5.80
C LEU A 148 6.50 -7.67 6.97
N LEU A 149 7.73 -7.22 6.72
CA LEU A 149 8.61 -6.65 7.73
C LEU A 149 8.00 -5.38 8.35
N GLY A 150 7.42 -4.49 7.52
CA GLY A 150 6.67 -3.32 7.99
C GLY A 150 5.45 -3.69 8.85
N ALA A 151 4.78 -4.79 8.57
CA ALA A 151 3.70 -5.31 9.40
C ALA A 151 4.22 -5.86 10.75
N CYS A 152 5.37 -6.54 10.74
CA CYS A 152 6.02 -7.03 11.95
C CYS A 152 6.40 -5.91 12.93
N CYS A 153 6.72 -4.70 12.42
CA CYS A 153 6.93 -3.54 13.29
C CYS A 153 5.69 -3.21 14.12
N ARG A 154 4.50 -3.30 13.53
CA ARG A 154 3.24 -2.98 14.21
C ARG A 154 2.79 -4.05 15.20
N THR A 155 3.10 -5.31 14.90
CA THR A 155 2.71 -6.48 15.73
C THR A 155 3.81 -6.91 16.71
N ILE A 156 4.97 -6.29 16.64
CA ILE A 156 6.17 -6.61 17.44
C ILE A 156 6.55 -8.10 17.31
N ASN A 157 6.40 -8.67 16.12
CA ASN A 157 6.76 -10.06 15.87
C ASN A 157 8.24 -10.16 15.44
N VAL A 158 9.14 -10.28 16.42
CA VAL A 158 10.59 -10.27 16.21
C VAL A 158 11.07 -11.47 15.39
N GLU A 159 10.53 -12.66 15.63
CA GLU A 159 10.97 -13.89 14.94
C GLU A 159 10.67 -13.83 13.45
N LEU A 160 9.43 -13.48 13.11
CA LEU A 160 9.02 -13.35 11.72
C LEU A 160 9.73 -12.19 11.02
N ALA A 161 9.93 -11.06 11.73
CA ALA A 161 10.68 -9.93 11.21
C ALA A 161 12.13 -10.29 10.87
N ARG A 162 12.81 -11.03 11.74
CA ARG A 162 14.18 -11.51 11.53
C ARG A 162 14.25 -12.39 10.29
N TRP A 163 13.33 -13.35 10.17
CA TRP A 163 13.26 -14.22 9.01
C TRP A 163 12.99 -13.45 7.70
N ALA A 164 12.00 -12.54 7.69
CA ALA A 164 11.69 -11.71 6.53
C ALA A 164 12.87 -10.81 6.13
N PHE A 165 13.59 -10.27 7.11
CA PHE A 165 14.80 -9.51 6.88
C PHE A 165 15.92 -10.36 6.23
N GLU A 166 16.17 -11.56 6.74
CA GLU A 166 17.14 -12.51 6.17
C GLU A 166 16.82 -12.86 4.73
N GLN A 167 15.53 -13.16 4.42
CA GLN A 167 15.09 -13.40 3.05
C GLN A 167 15.34 -12.20 2.14
N SER A 168 15.09 -11.00 2.64
CA SER A 168 15.33 -9.75 1.89
C SER A 168 16.81 -9.53 1.59
N VAL A 169 17.69 -9.81 2.56
CA VAL A 169 19.15 -9.70 2.40
C VAL A 169 19.68 -10.73 1.40
N LEU A 170 19.15 -11.97 1.42
CA LEU A 170 19.49 -13.01 0.45
C LEU A 170 19.16 -12.62 -0.99
N LEU A 171 18.12 -11.80 -1.20
CA LEU A 171 17.78 -11.21 -2.50
C LEU A 171 18.68 -10.03 -2.90
N ASN A 172 19.78 -9.84 -2.20
CA ASN A 172 20.77 -8.77 -2.41
C ASN A 172 20.17 -7.36 -2.27
N ALA A 173 19.24 -7.19 -1.33
CA ALA A 173 18.60 -5.92 -1.06
C ALA A 173 19.61 -4.95 -0.39
N LYS A 174 19.94 -3.88 -1.11
CA LYS A 174 20.83 -2.81 -0.61
C LYS A 174 20.05 -1.62 -0.04
N GLY A 175 18.72 -1.68 -0.04
CA GLY A 175 17.86 -0.60 0.44
C GLY A 175 17.93 -0.43 1.96
N ALA A 176 18.17 0.79 2.42
CA ALA A 176 18.23 1.13 3.85
C ALA A 176 16.90 0.85 4.57
N ALA A 177 15.76 0.93 3.88
CA ALA A 177 14.43 0.73 4.43
C ALA A 177 14.29 -0.59 5.22
N LEU A 178 14.86 -1.68 4.71
CA LEU A 178 14.80 -3.00 5.37
C LEU A 178 15.50 -2.99 6.74
N TYR A 179 16.68 -2.38 6.79
CA TYR A 179 17.46 -2.26 8.04
C TYR A 179 16.72 -1.39 9.04
N ILE A 180 16.10 -0.30 8.58
CA ILE A 180 15.31 0.60 9.43
C ILE A 180 14.07 -0.11 9.97
N TYR A 181 13.33 -0.86 9.13
CA TYR A 181 12.20 -1.66 9.61
C TYR A 181 12.65 -2.67 10.66
N MET A 182 13.76 -3.38 10.44
CA MET A 182 14.27 -4.36 11.41
C MET A 182 14.73 -3.68 12.71
N ALA A 183 15.45 -2.55 12.63
CA ALA A 183 15.81 -1.77 13.79
C ALA A 183 14.58 -1.30 14.59
N ASN A 184 13.54 -0.81 13.90
CA ASN A 184 12.28 -0.41 14.53
C ASN A 184 11.56 -1.58 15.24
N VAL A 185 11.60 -2.79 14.67
CA VAL A 185 11.07 -3.99 15.35
C VAL A 185 11.83 -4.25 16.65
N TYR A 186 13.16 -4.20 16.63
CA TYR A 186 13.97 -4.40 17.82
C TYR A 186 13.75 -3.31 18.87
N VAL A 187 13.67 -2.03 18.47
CA VAL A 187 13.36 -0.92 19.38
C VAL A 187 11.99 -1.13 20.03
N ALA A 188 10.96 -1.47 19.26
CA ALA A 188 9.61 -1.73 19.77
C ALA A 188 9.56 -2.94 20.73
N ALA A 189 10.45 -3.92 20.54
CA ALA A 189 10.60 -5.09 21.42
C ALA A 189 11.49 -4.82 22.64
N GLY A 190 12.06 -3.62 22.78
CA GLY A 190 12.98 -3.28 23.86
C GLY A 190 14.41 -3.83 23.70
N MET A 191 14.75 -4.35 22.51
CA MET A 191 16.03 -4.99 22.18
C MET A 191 17.00 -3.97 21.58
N ARG A 192 17.52 -3.05 22.41
CA ARG A 192 18.33 -1.90 21.97
C ARG A 192 19.66 -2.30 21.36
N GLU A 193 20.34 -3.28 21.94
CA GLU A 193 21.64 -3.74 21.45
C GLU A 193 21.52 -4.31 20.03
N GLU A 194 20.48 -5.10 19.75
CA GLU A 194 20.21 -5.67 18.44
C GLU A 194 19.85 -4.57 17.42
N ALA A 195 19.11 -3.53 17.84
CA ALA A 195 18.80 -2.39 16.99
C ALA A 195 20.08 -1.63 16.57
N GLU A 196 20.99 -1.37 17.50
CA GLU A 196 22.29 -0.75 17.24
C GLU A 196 23.15 -1.61 16.31
N ASN A 197 23.15 -2.93 16.50
CA ASN A 197 23.87 -3.87 15.64
C ASN A 197 23.34 -3.87 14.19
N ILE A 198 22.03 -3.81 14.00
CA ILE A 198 21.42 -3.71 12.65
C ILE A 198 21.82 -2.41 11.98
N GLU A 199 21.83 -1.29 12.71
CA GLU A 199 22.24 0.01 12.17
C GLU A 199 23.72 0.03 11.80
N ALA A 200 24.59 -0.53 12.63
CA ALA A 200 26.01 -0.71 12.31
C ALA A 200 26.19 -1.58 11.05
N TRP A 201 25.37 -2.62 10.88
CA TRP A 201 25.40 -3.48 9.69
C TRP A 201 24.93 -2.73 8.44
N ARG A 202 23.88 -1.89 8.54
CA ARG A 202 23.43 -0.99 7.47
C ARG A 202 24.57 -0.12 6.96
N LEU A 203 25.28 0.53 7.85
CA LEU A 203 26.41 1.40 7.51
C LEU A 203 27.56 0.61 6.85
N LYS A 204 27.87 -0.57 7.36
CA LYS A 204 28.93 -1.43 6.82
C LYS A 204 28.62 -1.92 5.40
N ASN A 205 27.34 -2.17 5.09
CA ASN A 205 26.90 -2.65 3.78
C ASN A 205 26.64 -1.52 2.79
N ASN A 206 26.96 -0.26 3.14
CA ASN A 206 26.71 0.91 2.31
C ASN A 206 25.23 0.97 1.82
N ALA A 207 24.30 0.57 2.68
CA ALA A 207 22.88 0.68 2.41
C ALA A 207 22.44 2.12 2.66
N TRP A 208 22.51 2.94 1.61
CA TRP A 208 22.17 4.37 1.64
C TRP A 208 20.73 4.58 1.22
N GLU A 209 20.11 5.62 1.78
CA GLU A 209 18.81 6.13 1.39
C GLU A 209 18.88 7.53 0.79
N ASP A 210 17.83 7.88 0.02
CA ASP A 210 17.54 9.26 -0.31
C ASP A 210 17.34 10.08 0.98
N GLU A 211 18.00 11.23 1.07
CA GLU A 211 18.15 12.08 2.27
C GLU A 211 16.84 12.46 3.00
N GLY A 212 15.67 12.27 2.37
CA GLY A 212 14.36 12.63 2.94
C GLY A 212 13.78 11.65 3.96
N PHE A 213 14.25 10.40 4.04
CA PHE A 213 13.67 9.35 4.92
C PHE A 213 14.35 9.28 6.28
N VAL A 214 15.66 9.46 6.32
CA VAL A 214 16.47 9.42 7.56
C VAL A 214 16.00 10.46 8.57
N SER A 215 15.62 11.66 8.12
CA SER A 215 15.11 12.75 8.97
C SER A 215 13.80 12.41 9.67
N ARG A 216 12.93 11.57 9.08
CA ARG A 216 11.65 11.18 9.69
C ARG A 216 11.79 10.08 10.74
N VAL A 217 12.77 9.20 10.61
CA VAL A 217 12.99 8.10 11.57
C VAL A 217 13.72 8.59 12.80
N MET A 218 14.71 9.48 12.65
CA MET A 218 15.40 10.11 13.79
C MET A 218 14.45 10.92 14.67
N SER A 219 13.43 11.58 14.11
CA SER A 219 12.44 12.32 14.90
C SER A 219 11.49 11.43 15.73
N LEU A 220 11.41 10.13 15.45
CA LEU A 220 10.61 9.17 16.22
C LEU A 220 11.39 8.57 17.39
N VAL A 221 12.73 8.60 17.35
CA VAL A 221 13.61 8.07 18.40
C VAL A 221 13.83 9.11 19.52
N ASP A 222 13.71 10.42 19.23
CA ASP A 222 13.90 11.50 20.20
C ASP A 222 12.68 11.78 21.11
N TYR A 223 11.55 11.07 20.92
CA TYR A 223 10.32 11.24 21.70
C TYR A 223 10.00 10.02 22.60
N GLY A 224 11.01 9.27 23.05
CA GLY A 224 10.87 8.14 23.97
C GLY A 224 11.56 8.34 25.30
#